data_3dbbc8f59739cc5b17673b72244caa70
#
_entry.id   3dbbc8f59739cc5b17673b72244caa70
#
_cell.length_a   1.000
_cell.length_b   1.000
_cell.length_c   1.000
_cell.angle_alpha   90.00
_cell.angle_beta   90.00
_cell.angle_gamma   90.00
#
_symmetry.space_group_name_H-M   'P 1'
#
loop_
_entity.id
_entity.type
_entity.pdbx_description
1 polymer ?
#
loop_
_entity_poly.entity_id
_entity_poly.type
_entity_poly.pdbx_seq_one_letter_code
_entity_poly.pdbx_strand_id
1 'polypeptide(L)'
;MKLPDLLDPDLRVVFCGTAAGAKSARVRAYYAGPGNQFWPTLHEVGFTPQQLRPTEFRSLLDYSLGLTDVCKVAAGSDREVDGQWDVPALREKLQQCGPGWLAFNGKKAAEVVLGRPVGYGRQPETLGSTGVFVLPSTSGAARKYWTPDPWRELAQPA
;
A
#
# COMPACT_ATOMS: atom_id res chain seq x y z
N MET A 1 17.89 -2.18 -1.05
CA MET A 1 16.42 -2.22 -0.94
C MET A 1 16.05 -2.60 0.48
N LYS A 2 15.24 -1.75 1.13
CA LYS A 2 14.92 -1.95 2.54
C LYS A 2 13.89 -3.05 2.77
N LEU A 3 12.94 -3.19 1.84
CA LEU A 3 11.93 -4.23 1.90
C LEU A 3 11.52 -4.56 0.46
N PRO A 4 11.75 -5.81 0.01
CA PRO A 4 11.44 -6.18 -1.36
C PRO A 4 9.94 -6.07 -1.65
N ASP A 5 9.61 -5.71 -2.90
CA ASP A 5 8.22 -5.73 -3.35
C ASP A 5 7.66 -7.15 -3.33
N LEU A 6 6.35 -7.24 -3.19
CA LEU A 6 5.60 -8.48 -3.36
C LEU A 6 4.67 -8.29 -4.54
N LEU A 7 5.12 -8.70 -5.73
CA LEU A 7 4.40 -8.45 -6.99
C LEU A 7 4.34 -9.72 -7.84
N ASP A 8 3.24 -9.87 -8.55
CA ASP A 8 2.99 -10.94 -9.51
C ASP A 8 2.11 -10.37 -10.63
N PRO A 9 2.08 -10.98 -11.82
CA PRO A 9 1.13 -10.55 -12.86
C PRO A 9 -0.32 -10.72 -12.43
N ASP A 10 -1.18 -9.82 -12.90
CA ASP A 10 -2.63 -9.93 -12.81
C ASP A 10 -3.19 -9.96 -11.39
N LEU A 11 -2.52 -9.30 -10.45
CA LEU A 11 -3.06 -9.15 -9.10
C LEU A 11 -4.31 -8.27 -9.11
N ARG A 12 -5.22 -8.55 -8.19
CA ARG A 12 -6.43 -7.74 -8.02
C ARG A 12 -6.08 -6.36 -7.48
N VAL A 13 -5.26 -6.29 -6.44
CA VAL A 13 -4.86 -5.04 -5.78
C VAL A 13 -3.39 -5.11 -5.41
N VAL A 14 -2.68 -4.01 -5.66
CA VAL A 14 -1.35 -3.77 -5.09
C VAL A 14 -1.46 -2.60 -4.13
N PHE A 15 -1.12 -2.80 -2.86
CA PHE A 15 -1.07 -1.74 -1.87
C PHE A 15 0.28 -1.05 -1.92
N CYS A 16 0.28 0.28 -1.91
CA CYS A 16 1.49 1.08 -2.03
C CYS A 16 1.61 2.07 -0.88
N GLY A 17 2.67 1.95 -0.09
CA GLY A 17 3.02 2.92 0.93
C GLY A 17 4.08 3.90 0.44
N THR A 18 4.49 4.82 1.32
CA THR A 18 5.59 5.74 1.05
C THR A 18 6.92 4.99 1.10
N ALA A 19 7.20 4.34 2.23
CA ALA A 19 8.41 3.56 2.47
C ALA A 19 8.15 2.61 3.62
N ALA A 20 9.00 1.59 3.78
CA ALA A 20 8.96 0.76 4.97
C ALA A 20 9.25 1.60 6.21
N GLY A 21 8.47 1.41 7.28
CA GLY A 21 8.79 1.98 8.58
C GLY A 21 10.07 1.35 9.15
N ALA A 22 10.67 1.99 10.16
CA ALA A 22 11.93 1.53 10.72
C ALA A 22 11.85 0.08 11.23
N LYS A 23 10.77 -0.25 11.96
CA LYS A 23 10.59 -1.63 12.46
C LYS A 23 10.36 -2.61 11.32
N SER A 24 9.56 -2.26 10.32
CA SER A 24 9.28 -3.13 9.17
C SER A 24 10.58 -3.46 8.42
N ALA A 25 11.43 -2.48 8.18
CA ALA A 25 12.73 -2.71 7.54
C ALA A 25 13.63 -3.61 8.39
N ARG A 26 13.65 -3.39 9.72
CA ARG A 26 14.49 -4.16 10.64
C ARG A 26 14.07 -5.62 10.72
N VAL A 27 12.78 -5.90 10.77
CA VAL A 27 12.26 -7.27 10.87
C VAL A 27 11.94 -7.88 9.51
N ARG A 28 12.09 -7.11 8.44
CA ARG A 28 11.84 -7.52 7.06
C ARG A 28 10.42 -8.02 6.81
N ALA A 29 9.46 -7.27 7.34
CA ALA A 29 8.04 -7.60 7.16
C ALA A 29 7.23 -6.31 7.04
N TYR A 30 6.31 -6.29 6.07
CA TYR A 30 5.46 -5.12 5.80
C TYR A 30 4.54 -4.80 6.96
N TYR A 31 4.38 -3.51 7.25
CA TYR A 31 3.41 -3.00 8.21
C TYR A 31 3.53 -3.67 9.59
N ALA A 32 4.77 -3.85 10.05
CA ALA A 32 5.08 -4.54 11.30
C ALA A 32 5.20 -3.60 12.51
N GLY A 33 5.08 -2.28 12.30
CA GLY A 33 5.19 -1.30 13.37
C GLY A 33 4.07 -1.43 14.39
N PRO A 34 4.32 -1.03 15.65
CA PRO A 34 3.29 -1.10 16.68
C PRO A 34 2.10 -0.19 16.34
N GLY A 35 0.89 -0.68 16.55
CA GLY A 35 -0.33 0.06 16.26
C GLY A 35 -0.71 0.14 14.80
N ASN A 36 0.04 -0.50 13.89
CA ASN A 36 -0.34 -0.52 12.49
C ASN A 36 -1.57 -1.41 12.27
N GLN A 37 -2.58 -0.89 11.60
CA GLN A 37 -3.86 -1.57 11.43
C GLN A 37 -3.98 -2.34 10.11
N PHE A 38 -2.91 -2.43 9.32
CA PHE A 38 -2.99 -3.03 7.98
C PHE A 38 -3.51 -4.48 8.03
N TRP A 39 -2.86 -5.32 8.81
CA TRP A 39 -3.20 -6.75 8.86
C TRP A 39 -4.58 -7.02 9.46
N PRO A 40 -4.96 -6.39 10.59
CA PRO A 40 -6.33 -6.53 11.09
C PRO A 40 -7.37 -6.04 10.09
N THR A 41 -7.10 -4.94 9.38
CA THR A 41 -8.04 -4.35 8.44
C THR A 41 -8.27 -5.26 7.24
N LEU A 42 -7.22 -5.86 6.67
CA LEU A 42 -7.38 -6.79 5.54
C LEU A 42 -8.32 -7.93 5.88
N HIS A 43 -8.21 -8.46 7.09
CA HIS A 43 -9.11 -9.52 7.54
C HIS A 43 -10.53 -8.98 7.78
N GLU A 44 -10.65 -7.87 8.48
CA GLU A 44 -11.95 -7.30 8.84
C GLU A 44 -12.80 -6.97 7.60
N VAL A 45 -12.19 -6.43 6.55
CA VAL A 45 -12.93 -6.05 5.35
C VAL A 45 -13.04 -7.18 4.32
N GLY A 46 -12.45 -8.33 4.58
CA GLY A 46 -12.65 -9.54 3.78
C GLY A 46 -11.62 -9.80 2.69
N PHE A 47 -10.49 -9.09 2.66
CA PHE A 47 -9.41 -9.40 1.71
C PHE A 47 -8.75 -10.74 2.03
N THR A 48 -8.63 -11.08 3.30
CA THR A 48 -8.05 -12.37 3.73
C THR A 48 -9.05 -13.09 4.63
N PRO A 49 -9.12 -14.44 4.56
CA PRO A 49 -10.07 -15.21 5.36
C PRO A 49 -9.71 -15.26 6.84
N GLN A 50 -8.47 -14.92 7.17
CA GLN A 50 -7.97 -14.85 8.54
C GLN A 50 -6.96 -13.72 8.65
N GLN A 51 -6.70 -13.26 9.87
CA GLN A 51 -5.72 -12.20 10.09
C GLN A 51 -4.31 -12.79 9.96
N LEU A 52 -3.56 -12.30 8.97
CA LEU A 52 -2.16 -12.68 8.79
C LEU A 52 -1.26 -11.90 9.75
N ARG A 53 -0.15 -12.52 10.13
CA ARG A 53 0.93 -11.81 10.83
C ARG A 53 1.82 -11.12 9.79
N PRO A 54 2.50 -10.02 10.15
CA PRO A 54 3.41 -9.35 9.21
C PRO A 54 4.44 -10.29 8.55
N THR A 55 4.95 -11.26 9.29
CA THR A 55 5.90 -12.26 8.77
C THR A 55 5.31 -13.18 7.71
N GLU A 56 3.98 -13.24 7.62
CA GLU A 56 3.25 -14.06 6.65
C GLU A 56 2.87 -13.25 5.39
N PHE A 57 3.45 -12.08 5.18
CA PHE A 57 3.01 -11.17 4.12
C PHE A 57 3.05 -11.79 2.72
N ARG A 58 3.95 -12.73 2.46
CA ARG A 58 4.04 -13.39 1.15
C ARG A 58 2.80 -14.19 0.80
N SER A 59 2.02 -14.61 1.79
CA SER A 59 0.75 -15.30 1.58
C SER A 59 -0.29 -14.43 0.88
N LEU A 60 -0.11 -13.11 0.84
CA LEU A 60 -1.02 -12.21 0.13
C LEU A 60 -1.16 -12.56 -1.35
N LEU A 61 -0.10 -13.11 -1.97
CA LEU A 61 -0.18 -13.53 -3.38
C LEU A 61 -1.25 -14.60 -3.60
N ASP A 62 -1.51 -15.44 -2.61
CA ASP A 62 -2.56 -16.47 -2.70
C ASP A 62 -3.96 -15.85 -2.78
N TYR A 63 -4.10 -14.59 -2.38
CA TYR A 63 -5.35 -13.83 -2.40
C TYR A 63 -5.36 -12.75 -3.48
N SER A 64 -4.43 -12.83 -4.43
CA SER A 64 -4.26 -11.85 -5.53
C SER A 64 -3.98 -10.43 -5.03
N LEU A 65 -3.21 -10.32 -3.97
CA LEU A 65 -2.81 -9.06 -3.36
C LEU A 65 -1.29 -8.93 -3.38
N GLY A 66 -0.81 -7.70 -3.61
CA GLY A 66 0.62 -7.40 -3.63
C GLY A 66 0.96 -6.16 -2.84
N LEU A 67 2.25 -5.91 -2.68
CA LEU A 67 2.78 -4.81 -1.85
C LEU A 67 3.95 -4.13 -2.54
N THR A 68 4.00 -2.81 -2.47
CA THR A 68 5.14 -2.01 -2.91
C THR A 68 5.20 -0.71 -2.12
N ASP A 69 6.26 0.08 -2.33
CA ASP A 69 6.43 1.42 -1.78
C ASP A 69 7.00 2.36 -2.84
N VAL A 70 6.74 3.66 -2.70
CA VAL A 70 7.30 4.68 -3.60
C VAL A 70 8.80 4.86 -3.36
N CYS A 71 9.24 4.73 -2.09
CA CYS A 71 10.65 4.76 -1.71
C CYS A 71 11.12 3.37 -1.31
N LYS A 72 12.18 2.86 -1.97
CA LYS A 72 12.75 1.55 -1.67
C LYS A 72 14.18 1.63 -1.10
N VAL A 73 14.77 2.83 -1.07
CA VAL A 73 16.18 2.99 -0.69
C VAL A 73 16.36 3.43 0.76
N ALA A 74 15.31 3.91 1.41
CA ALA A 74 15.35 4.38 2.79
C ALA A 74 14.15 3.83 3.55
N ALA A 75 14.24 3.85 4.88
CA ALA A 75 13.16 3.45 5.77
C ALA A 75 12.94 4.51 6.84
N GLY A 76 11.72 4.62 7.33
CA GLY A 76 11.37 5.56 8.37
C GLY A 76 10.01 6.21 8.13
N SER A 77 9.74 7.31 8.84
CA SER A 77 8.51 8.08 8.66
C SER A 77 8.53 8.83 7.33
N ASP A 78 7.36 9.32 6.90
CA ASP A 78 7.24 10.11 5.67
C ASP A 78 8.20 11.30 5.67
N ARG A 79 8.37 11.93 6.82
CA ARG A 79 9.29 13.06 6.98
C ARG A 79 10.75 12.65 6.78
N GLU A 80 11.14 11.49 7.34
CA GLU A 80 12.51 10.99 7.25
C GLU A 80 12.91 10.59 5.84
N VAL A 81 11.97 10.12 5.03
CA VAL A 81 12.23 9.64 3.67
C VAL A 81 11.85 10.66 2.60
N ASP A 82 11.41 11.86 2.99
CA ASP A 82 10.93 12.87 2.05
C ASP A 82 11.97 13.18 0.97
N GLY A 83 11.50 13.27 -0.27
CA GLY A 83 12.36 13.52 -1.42
C GLY A 83 13.07 12.29 -1.98
N GLN A 84 12.95 11.12 -1.36
CA GLN A 84 13.60 9.89 -1.81
C GLN A 84 12.63 8.99 -2.60
N TRP A 85 11.75 9.61 -3.36
CA TRP A 85 10.70 8.93 -4.14
C TRP A 85 11.22 8.48 -5.50
N ASP A 86 10.76 7.33 -5.95
CA ASP A 86 11.07 6.83 -7.30
C ASP A 86 9.77 6.51 -8.04
N VAL A 87 9.09 7.54 -8.48
CA VAL A 87 7.83 7.43 -9.21
C VAL A 87 8.01 6.73 -10.56
N PRO A 88 9.07 7.00 -11.36
CA PRO A 88 9.25 6.27 -12.61
C PRO A 88 9.40 4.76 -12.41
N ALA A 89 10.14 4.32 -11.38
CA ALA A 89 10.27 2.89 -11.09
C ALA A 89 8.94 2.27 -10.70
N LEU A 90 8.13 2.96 -9.91
CA LEU A 90 6.78 2.49 -9.55
C LEU A 90 5.92 2.30 -10.80
N ARG A 91 5.91 3.29 -11.70
CA ARG A 91 5.13 3.23 -12.93
C ARG A 91 5.55 2.07 -13.81
N GLU A 92 6.85 1.82 -13.92
CA GLU A 92 7.37 0.69 -14.69
C GLU A 92 6.91 -0.65 -14.12
N LYS A 93 6.98 -0.82 -12.79
CA LYS A 93 6.49 -2.03 -12.13
C LYS A 93 5.02 -2.28 -12.42
N LEU A 94 4.19 -1.23 -12.39
CA LEU A 94 2.76 -1.34 -12.66
C LEU A 94 2.47 -1.73 -14.09
N GLN A 95 3.26 -1.22 -15.06
CA GLN A 95 3.12 -1.64 -16.45
C GLN A 95 3.42 -3.12 -16.64
N GLN A 96 4.42 -3.64 -15.93
CA GLN A 96 4.81 -5.04 -16.00
C GLN A 96 3.80 -5.97 -15.32
N CYS A 97 3.24 -5.54 -14.18
CA CYS A 97 2.34 -6.37 -13.38
C CYS A 97 0.86 -6.26 -13.78
N GLY A 98 0.43 -5.08 -14.20
CA GLY A 98 -0.94 -4.82 -14.61
C GLY A 98 -2.00 -5.13 -13.57
N PRO A 99 -1.87 -4.68 -12.30
CA PRO A 99 -2.89 -4.96 -11.30
C PRO A 99 -4.20 -4.26 -11.62
N GLY A 100 -5.31 -4.80 -11.09
CA GLY A 100 -6.62 -4.15 -11.24
C GLY A 100 -6.65 -2.79 -10.55
N TRP A 101 -6.10 -2.71 -9.34
CA TRP A 101 -6.04 -1.49 -8.54
C TRP A 101 -4.65 -1.27 -7.97
N LEU A 102 -4.21 0.00 -8.00
CA LEU A 102 -3.13 0.49 -7.14
C LEU A 102 -3.80 1.24 -5.99
N ALA A 103 -3.67 0.72 -4.78
CA ALA A 103 -4.29 1.29 -3.60
C ALA A 103 -3.22 1.91 -2.71
N PHE A 104 -3.21 3.23 -2.63
CA PHE A 104 -2.26 3.95 -1.79
C PHE A 104 -2.68 3.86 -0.32
N ASN A 105 -1.79 3.38 0.51
CA ASN A 105 -1.99 3.34 1.97
C ASN A 105 -1.56 4.69 2.56
N GLY A 106 -2.48 5.64 2.53
CA GLY A 106 -2.27 7.00 2.96
C GLY A 106 -2.21 8.00 1.80
N LYS A 107 -2.52 9.25 2.10
CA LYS A 107 -2.55 10.32 1.09
C LYS A 107 -1.17 10.71 0.57
N LYS A 108 -0.13 10.62 1.42
CA LYS A 108 1.20 11.11 1.03
C LYS A 108 1.75 10.36 -0.19
N ALA A 109 1.67 9.04 -0.19
CA ALA A 109 2.13 8.25 -1.33
C ALA A 109 1.37 8.62 -2.60
N ALA A 110 0.05 8.78 -2.50
CA ALA A 110 -0.78 9.16 -3.63
C ALA A 110 -0.42 10.56 -4.16
N GLU A 111 -0.23 11.52 -3.27
CA GLU A 111 0.11 12.88 -3.66
C GLU A 111 1.47 12.96 -4.35
N VAL A 112 2.44 12.18 -3.89
CA VAL A 112 3.74 12.10 -4.53
C VAL A 112 3.61 11.56 -5.97
N VAL A 113 2.84 10.50 -6.15
CA VAL A 113 2.70 9.83 -7.46
C VAL A 113 1.81 10.63 -8.41
N LEU A 114 0.70 11.17 -7.92
CA LEU A 114 -0.28 11.89 -8.76
C LEU A 114 0.06 13.36 -8.96
N GLY A 115 0.93 13.93 -8.10
CA GLY A 115 1.37 15.32 -8.22
C GLY A 115 0.31 16.35 -7.85
N ARG A 116 -0.65 16.00 -7.00
CA ARG A 116 -1.73 16.89 -6.57
C ARG A 116 -2.27 16.47 -5.20
N PRO A 117 -2.99 17.35 -4.49
CA PRO A 117 -3.75 16.92 -3.31
C PRO A 117 -4.83 15.90 -3.67
N VAL A 118 -5.12 14.97 -2.76
CA VAL A 118 -6.09 13.91 -3.00
C VAL A 118 -7.10 13.79 -1.86
N GLY A 119 -8.28 13.27 -2.19
CA GLY A 119 -9.23 12.75 -1.20
C GLY A 119 -9.17 11.22 -1.16
N TYR A 120 -9.87 10.62 -0.21
CA TYR A 120 -9.97 9.16 -0.14
C TYR A 120 -10.91 8.62 -1.21
N GLY A 121 -10.71 7.34 -1.54
CA GLY A 121 -11.54 6.62 -2.48
C GLY A 121 -10.97 6.53 -3.87
N ARG A 122 -11.81 6.14 -4.80
CA ARG A 122 -11.43 6.00 -6.20
C ARG A 122 -11.03 7.35 -6.79
N GLN A 123 -9.92 7.36 -7.53
CA GLN A 123 -9.42 8.55 -8.21
C GLN A 123 -9.81 8.53 -9.69
N PRO A 124 -9.90 9.72 -10.33
CA PRO A 124 -10.23 9.76 -11.76
C PRO A 124 -9.11 9.25 -12.67
N GLU A 125 -7.86 9.33 -12.20
CA GLU A 125 -6.71 8.86 -12.98
C GLU A 125 -6.65 7.35 -13.08
N THR A 126 -5.99 6.87 -14.13
CA THR A 126 -5.53 5.49 -14.25
C THR A 126 -4.04 5.49 -14.55
N LEU A 127 -3.36 4.42 -14.19
CA LEU A 127 -1.96 4.19 -14.56
C LEU A 127 -1.96 3.02 -15.54
N GLY A 128 -1.97 3.34 -16.85
CA GLY A 128 -2.29 2.34 -17.86
C GLY A 128 -3.73 1.86 -17.66
N SER A 129 -3.94 0.56 -17.54
CA SER A 129 -5.26 -0.04 -17.26
C SER A 129 -5.54 -0.17 -15.76
N THR A 130 -4.58 0.20 -14.89
CA THR A 130 -4.71 0.07 -13.43
C THR A 130 -5.49 1.24 -12.86
N GLY A 131 -6.59 0.96 -12.16
CA GLY A 131 -7.33 1.98 -11.41
C GLY A 131 -6.54 2.44 -10.19
N VAL A 132 -6.85 3.63 -9.69
CA VAL A 132 -6.16 4.24 -8.55
C VAL A 132 -7.15 4.49 -7.41
N PHE A 133 -6.77 4.07 -6.22
CA PHE A 133 -7.59 4.21 -5.02
C PHE A 133 -6.74 4.76 -3.87
N VAL A 134 -7.29 5.68 -3.08
CA VAL A 134 -6.60 6.27 -1.94
C VAL A 134 -7.29 5.86 -0.65
N LEU A 135 -6.51 5.32 0.27
CA LEU A 135 -6.99 4.79 1.53
C LEU A 135 -6.45 5.60 2.71
N PRO A 136 -7.20 5.68 3.82
CA PRO A 136 -6.62 6.18 5.07
C PRO A 136 -5.41 5.33 5.48
N SER A 137 -4.35 5.98 5.96
CA SER A 137 -3.14 5.28 6.40
C SER A 137 -3.44 4.37 7.59
N THR A 138 -2.89 3.16 7.56
CA THR A 138 -2.96 2.20 8.67
C THR A 138 -1.94 2.48 9.76
N SER A 139 -1.04 3.45 9.58
CA SER A 139 0.00 3.80 10.55
C SER A 139 -0.61 4.23 11.88
N GLY A 140 -0.01 3.83 12.99
CA GLY A 140 -0.40 4.30 14.32
C GLY A 140 -0.29 5.81 14.46
N ALA A 141 0.64 6.46 13.74
CA ALA A 141 0.80 7.92 13.75
C ALA A 141 -0.37 8.65 13.09
N ALA A 142 -1.12 7.98 12.20
CA ALA A 142 -2.25 8.57 11.50
C ALA A 142 -3.60 8.18 12.09
N ARG A 143 -3.62 7.62 13.29
CA ARG A 143 -4.83 7.04 13.89
C ARG A 143 -6.01 8.01 13.97
N LYS A 144 -5.78 9.29 14.19
CA LYS A 144 -6.87 10.28 14.30
C LYS A 144 -7.62 10.50 12.97
N TYR A 145 -7.03 10.12 11.85
CA TYR A 145 -7.66 10.21 10.53
C TYR A 145 -8.25 8.88 10.07
N TRP A 146 -8.17 7.86 10.91
CA TRP A 146 -8.57 6.51 10.54
C TRP A 146 -10.07 6.36 10.36
N THR A 147 -10.45 5.76 9.25
CA THR A 147 -11.79 5.20 9.02
C THR A 147 -11.65 3.97 8.13
N PRO A 148 -12.37 2.88 8.42
CA PRO A 148 -12.31 1.69 7.58
C PRO A 148 -13.15 1.79 6.30
N ASP A 149 -13.97 2.81 6.14
CA ASP A 149 -14.94 2.88 5.05
C ASP A 149 -14.33 2.79 3.65
N PRO A 150 -13.26 3.56 3.31
CA PRO A 150 -12.63 3.39 2.00
C PRO A 150 -12.03 1.99 1.80
N TRP A 151 -11.52 1.37 2.85
CA TRP A 151 -11.02 0.00 2.80
C TRP A 151 -12.13 -1.00 2.47
N ARG A 152 -13.31 -0.83 3.07
CA ARG A 152 -14.49 -1.66 2.77
C ARG A 152 -14.94 -1.48 1.33
N GLU A 153 -14.93 -0.24 0.84
CA GLU A 153 -15.31 0.05 -0.54
C GLU A 153 -14.37 -0.65 -1.53
N LEU A 154 -13.07 -0.58 -1.30
CA LEU A 154 -12.09 -1.26 -2.17
C LEU A 154 -12.26 -2.77 -2.14
N ALA A 155 -12.61 -3.35 -1.00
CA ALA A 155 -12.74 -4.80 -0.85
C ALA A 155 -13.99 -5.37 -1.53
N GLN A 156 -14.97 -4.52 -1.85
CA GLN A 156 -16.19 -4.99 -2.50
C GLN A 156 -15.92 -5.49 -3.91
N PRO A 157 -16.59 -6.58 -4.34
CA PRO A 157 -16.49 -7.00 -5.73
C PRO A 157 -16.97 -5.90 -6.67
N ALA A 158 -16.31 -5.79 -7.82
CA ALA A 158 -16.68 -4.81 -8.83
C ALA A 158 -18.09 -5.08 -9.38
#